data_b99683baf5760e6b349d401876aacf08
#
_entry.id   b99683baf5760e6b349d401876aacf08
#
_cell.length_a   1.000
_cell.length_b   1.000
_cell.length_c   1.000
_cell.angle_alpha   90.00
_cell.angle_beta   90.00
_cell.angle_gamma   90.00
#
_symmetry.space_group_name_H-M   'P 1'
#
loop_
_entity.id
_entity.type
_entity.pdbx_description
1 polymer ?
#
loop_
_entity_poly.entity_id
_entity_poly.type
_entity_poly.pdbx_seq_one_letter_code
_entity_poly.pdbx_strand_id
1 'polypeptide(L)'
;MAEKDTALMAHLMRRAGFGAQYDELERRASKGYEATVEDLLNPTDETNGMDLDLAERYFIEWNHFIRCVPEYIAFRMVNSANQLEEKMVLFWHSILCTADSKTQSYVASYTELEMLRNCGMGSFKNLLLEISKDPAMVYFLDNCLSHKDAINENYGRELLELFSMGVGMDGEFNYTEDDVKECARAFTGWTIANGIPAQPYGRYSSQFVYNPDDHDDGEKTFLGQTGNFNGEDVIDIIVKQPATARFISRHLYNYFVADEAQVPAWMDTPPVDMEAIKMLEDEYFKSGYDIKSMLRVLFNSDAFKNARFARIKGPIETVIGTLRLVGDWTAPKPGFESIFEEMKHMGQEILNPPSVEGWHTGKEWIDGGTLLRRINFIADHVGDVSYPGIQEIVKSLASEGPTISPDNLVNGCLRLLGHYELAEDNHQALLDQARQLGDLPTDNREFPQHVAKMLQMIVATKEYLYA
;
A
#
# COMPACT_ATOMS: atom_id res chain seq x y z
N MET A 1 -20.20 -18.08 16.13
CA MET A 1 -18.97 -17.48 16.66
C MET A 1 -17.86 -17.61 15.61
N ALA A 2 -17.47 -18.78 15.20
CA ALA A 2 -16.37 -18.99 14.23
C ALA A 2 -16.52 -18.22 12.89
N GLU A 3 -17.69 -18.19 12.30
CA GLU A 3 -17.93 -17.51 11.01
C GLU A 3 -17.79 -15.99 11.09
N LYS A 4 -18.25 -15.38 12.19
CA LYS A 4 -18.09 -13.94 12.43
C LYS A 4 -16.63 -13.57 12.67
N ASP A 5 -15.88 -14.46 13.33
CA ASP A 5 -14.47 -14.25 13.61
C ASP A 5 -13.63 -14.36 12.33
N THR A 6 -13.94 -15.30 11.42
CA THR A 6 -13.27 -15.42 10.12
C THR A 6 -13.62 -14.27 9.18
N ALA A 7 -14.84 -13.73 9.24
CA ALA A 7 -15.22 -12.56 8.43
C ALA A 7 -14.47 -11.29 8.85
N LEU A 8 -14.30 -11.07 10.17
CA LEU A 8 -13.51 -9.96 10.68
C LEU A 8 -12.01 -10.16 10.37
N MET A 9 -11.53 -11.40 10.44
CA MET A 9 -10.17 -11.74 10.05
C MET A 9 -9.93 -11.49 8.56
N ALA A 10 -10.89 -11.84 7.70
CA ALA A 10 -10.81 -11.56 6.27
C ALA A 10 -10.72 -10.05 5.98
N HIS A 11 -11.48 -9.23 6.73
CA HIS A 11 -11.36 -7.78 6.66
C HIS A 11 -9.95 -7.32 7.05
N LEU A 12 -9.43 -7.74 8.21
CA LEU A 12 -8.07 -7.40 8.64
C LEU A 12 -7.03 -7.76 7.57
N MET A 13 -7.08 -8.98 7.04
CA MET A 13 -6.09 -9.44 6.07
C MET A 13 -6.19 -8.75 4.71
N ARG A 14 -7.38 -8.28 4.30
CA ARG A 14 -7.52 -7.43 3.11
C ARG A 14 -6.94 -6.05 3.31
N ARG A 15 -7.13 -5.46 4.50
CA ARG A 15 -6.73 -4.07 4.79
C ARG A 15 -5.27 -3.96 5.20
N ALA A 16 -4.83 -4.78 6.15
CA ALA A 16 -3.44 -4.80 6.65
C ALA A 16 -2.48 -5.62 5.76
N GLY A 17 -2.98 -6.28 4.72
CA GLY A 17 -2.23 -7.02 3.74
C GLY A 17 -2.90 -6.97 2.37
N PHE A 18 -2.76 -8.05 1.60
CA PHE A 18 -3.35 -8.20 0.26
C PHE A 18 -4.36 -9.36 0.21
N GLY A 19 -5.00 -9.68 1.33
CA GLY A 19 -5.90 -10.82 1.48
C GLY A 19 -5.19 -12.09 1.91
N ALA A 20 -5.98 -13.14 2.19
CA ALA A 20 -5.50 -14.45 2.60
C ALA A 20 -6.45 -15.54 2.09
N GLN A 21 -5.93 -16.74 1.85
CA GLN A 21 -6.74 -17.93 1.55
C GLN A 21 -7.54 -18.35 2.77
N TYR A 22 -8.61 -19.11 2.57
CA TYR A 22 -9.56 -19.40 3.64
C TYR A 22 -8.98 -20.21 4.80
N ASP A 23 -8.09 -21.13 4.53
CA ASP A 23 -7.37 -21.93 5.56
C ASP A 23 -6.44 -21.03 6.44
N GLU A 24 -5.82 -20.02 5.84
CA GLU A 24 -5.07 -19.02 6.59
C GLU A 24 -6.00 -18.18 7.47
N LEU A 25 -7.18 -17.79 6.96
CA LEU A 25 -8.17 -17.05 7.74
C LEU A 25 -8.65 -17.84 8.96
N GLU A 26 -8.95 -19.13 8.79
CA GLU A 26 -9.35 -20.01 9.89
C GLU A 26 -8.24 -20.18 10.94
N ARG A 27 -7.01 -20.39 10.50
CA ARG A 27 -5.85 -20.50 11.38
C ARG A 27 -5.61 -19.23 12.19
N ARG A 28 -5.70 -18.04 11.55
CA ARG A 28 -5.53 -16.75 12.22
C ARG A 28 -6.71 -16.44 13.15
N ALA A 29 -7.94 -16.73 12.75
CA ALA A 29 -9.12 -16.58 13.59
C ALA A 29 -9.04 -17.47 14.84
N SER A 30 -8.51 -18.69 14.71
CA SER A 30 -8.28 -19.60 15.84
C SER A 30 -7.21 -19.09 16.81
N LYS A 31 -6.21 -18.34 16.33
CA LYS A 31 -5.20 -17.67 17.15
C LYS A 31 -5.76 -16.46 17.90
N GLY A 32 -6.73 -15.77 17.30
CA GLY A 32 -7.38 -14.57 17.80
C GLY A 32 -7.00 -13.32 17.04
N TYR A 33 -7.92 -12.33 17.08
CA TYR A 33 -7.79 -11.10 16.29
C TYR A 33 -6.60 -10.25 16.73
N GLU A 34 -6.51 -9.91 18.03
CA GLU A 34 -5.46 -9.08 18.60
C GLU A 34 -4.06 -9.74 18.46
N ALA A 35 -4.01 -11.07 18.60
CA ALA A 35 -2.77 -11.82 18.40
C ALA A 35 -2.33 -11.76 16.93
N THR A 36 -3.26 -11.76 15.97
CA THR A 36 -2.94 -11.60 14.56
C THR A 36 -2.49 -10.17 14.24
N VAL A 37 -3.09 -9.16 14.86
CA VAL A 37 -2.61 -7.76 14.73
C VAL A 37 -1.16 -7.66 15.20
N GLU A 38 -0.81 -8.25 16.35
CA GLU A 38 0.57 -8.22 16.84
C GLU A 38 1.54 -8.98 15.93
N ASP A 39 1.13 -10.11 15.32
CA ASP A 39 1.96 -10.80 14.33
C ASP A 39 2.24 -9.92 13.10
N LEU A 40 1.23 -9.21 12.60
CA LEU A 40 1.37 -8.32 11.47
C LEU A 40 2.30 -7.13 11.77
N LEU A 41 2.23 -6.61 13.01
CA LEU A 41 3.05 -5.48 13.46
C LEU A 41 4.51 -5.85 13.77
N ASN A 42 4.79 -7.14 13.96
CA ASN A 42 6.13 -7.61 14.30
C ASN A 42 6.60 -8.60 13.23
N PRO A 43 7.09 -8.08 12.09
CA PRO A 43 7.59 -8.91 11.01
C PRO A 43 8.69 -9.84 11.51
N THR A 44 8.74 -11.03 10.96
CA THR A 44 9.74 -12.05 11.29
C THR A 44 10.70 -12.22 10.12
N ASP A 45 11.88 -12.79 10.40
CA ASP A 45 12.83 -13.17 9.35
C ASP A 45 12.34 -14.39 8.52
N GLU A 46 11.16 -14.92 8.84
CA GLU A 46 10.58 -16.02 8.10
C GLU A 46 10.12 -15.57 6.72
N THR A 47 10.63 -16.22 5.70
CA THR A 47 10.35 -15.90 4.29
C THR A 47 9.10 -16.59 3.75
N ASN A 48 8.35 -17.33 4.61
CA ASN A 48 7.20 -18.15 4.19
C ASN A 48 7.53 -19.11 3.02
N GLY A 49 8.78 -19.61 2.98
CA GLY A 49 9.28 -20.44 1.89
C GLY A 49 9.71 -19.68 0.64
N MET A 50 9.62 -18.33 0.64
CA MET A 50 10.15 -17.50 -0.44
C MET A 50 11.68 -17.50 -0.37
N ASP A 51 12.33 -17.92 -1.45
CA ASP A 51 13.77 -17.78 -1.63
C ASP A 51 14.05 -16.34 -2.13
N LEU A 52 14.37 -15.46 -1.18
CA LEU A 52 14.68 -14.05 -1.48
C LEU A 52 15.91 -13.91 -2.38
N ASP A 53 16.96 -14.73 -2.13
CA ASP A 53 18.18 -14.71 -2.95
C ASP A 53 17.89 -15.13 -4.39
N LEU A 54 17.08 -16.16 -4.59
CA LEU A 54 16.64 -16.56 -5.92
C LEU A 54 15.80 -15.49 -6.60
N ALA A 55 14.85 -14.89 -5.88
CA ALA A 55 13.99 -13.85 -6.42
C ALA A 55 14.80 -12.60 -6.80
N GLU A 56 15.71 -12.16 -5.93
CA GLU A 56 16.59 -11.03 -6.21
C GLU A 56 17.47 -11.29 -7.44
N ARG A 57 18.12 -12.44 -7.52
CA ARG A 57 18.91 -12.83 -8.70
C ARG A 57 18.07 -12.91 -9.97
N TYR A 58 16.85 -13.43 -9.88
CA TYR A 58 15.98 -13.54 -11.05
C TYR A 58 15.55 -12.18 -11.59
N PHE A 59 15.11 -11.28 -10.71
CA PHE A 59 14.54 -10.00 -11.12
C PHE A 59 15.57 -8.87 -11.22
N ILE A 60 16.57 -8.81 -10.35
CA ILE A 60 17.49 -7.67 -10.22
C ILE A 60 18.85 -7.94 -10.85
N GLU A 61 19.51 -9.02 -10.52
CA GLU A 61 20.89 -9.27 -11.00
C GLU A 61 20.97 -9.62 -12.49
N TRP A 62 19.97 -10.30 -13.05
CA TRP A 62 20.04 -10.81 -14.42
C TRP A 62 19.71 -9.78 -15.49
N ASN A 63 18.84 -8.86 -15.21
CA ASN A 63 18.29 -8.02 -16.26
C ASN A 63 18.83 -6.59 -16.32
N HIS A 64 19.45 -6.05 -15.29
CA HIS A 64 20.02 -4.68 -15.24
C HIS A 64 19.06 -3.56 -15.71
N PHE A 65 17.78 -3.86 -15.85
CA PHE A 65 16.75 -2.95 -16.33
C PHE A 65 15.84 -2.50 -15.19
N ILE A 66 15.43 -1.28 -15.26
CA ILE A 66 14.52 -0.61 -14.32
C ILE A 66 13.22 -1.40 -14.07
N ARG A 67 12.69 -2.07 -15.10
CA ARG A 67 11.45 -2.85 -15.02
C ARG A 67 11.48 -4.02 -14.04
N CYS A 68 12.63 -4.48 -13.68
CA CYS A 68 12.77 -5.66 -12.82
C CYS A 68 12.57 -5.35 -11.34
N VAL A 69 12.84 -4.12 -10.90
CA VAL A 69 12.58 -3.71 -9.52
C VAL A 69 11.08 -3.70 -9.19
N PRO A 70 10.20 -3.08 -10.00
CA PRO A 70 8.76 -3.18 -9.78
C PRO A 70 8.22 -4.61 -9.77
N GLU A 71 8.73 -5.47 -10.65
CA GLU A 71 8.36 -6.89 -10.71
C GLU A 71 8.81 -7.65 -9.45
N TYR A 72 10.01 -7.40 -8.97
CA TYR A 72 10.52 -7.95 -7.72
C TYR A 72 9.68 -7.54 -6.52
N ILE A 73 9.32 -6.25 -6.42
CA ILE A 73 8.46 -5.74 -5.35
C ILE A 73 7.07 -6.37 -5.41
N ALA A 74 6.49 -6.47 -6.60
CA ALA A 74 5.20 -7.14 -6.79
C ALA A 74 5.28 -8.64 -6.41
N PHE A 75 6.35 -9.33 -6.78
CA PHE A 75 6.58 -10.72 -6.38
C PHE A 75 6.70 -10.88 -4.86
N ARG A 76 7.38 -9.95 -4.19
CA ARG A 76 7.44 -9.91 -2.72
C ARG A 76 6.06 -9.72 -2.10
N MET A 77 5.27 -8.78 -2.60
CA MET A 77 3.89 -8.56 -2.13
C MET A 77 3.02 -9.81 -2.24
N VAL A 78 3.21 -10.62 -3.29
CA VAL A 78 2.51 -11.91 -3.43
C VAL A 78 2.96 -12.92 -2.38
N ASN A 79 4.26 -13.04 -2.11
CA ASN A 79 4.83 -14.19 -1.41
C ASN A 79 5.28 -13.93 0.03
N SER A 80 5.51 -12.67 0.42
CA SER A 80 5.99 -12.34 1.76
C SER A 80 5.05 -12.85 2.87
N ALA A 81 5.62 -13.40 3.93
CA ALA A 81 4.92 -13.68 5.19
C ALA A 81 4.51 -12.37 5.90
N ASN A 82 5.32 -11.34 5.74
CA ASN A 82 5.17 -10.03 6.39
C ASN A 82 4.31 -9.09 5.55
N GLN A 83 3.03 -9.42 5.40
CA GLN A 83 2.12 -8.72 4.49
C GLN A 83 1.91 -7.25 4.83
N LEU A 84 1.87 -6.90 6.12
CA LEU A 84 1.73 -5.51 6.54
C LEU A 84 2.98 -4.69 6.20
N GLU A 85 4.16 -5.27 6.31
CA GLU A 85 5.41 -4.61 5.93
C GLU A 85 5.41 -4.22 4.44
N GLU A 86 5.07 -5.16 3.54
CA GLU A 86 4.94 -4.87 2.11
C GLU A 86 3.80 -3.86 1.82
N LYS A 87 2.72 -3.91 2.58
CA LYS A 87 1.63 -2.94 2.51
C LYS A 87 2.07 -1.54 2.91
N MET A 88 2.93 -1.43 3.93
CA MET A 88 3.50 -0.17 4.39
C MET A 88 4.52 0.41 3.40
N VAL A 89 5.27 -0.42 2.68
CA VAL A 89 6.10 0.04 1.56
C VAL A 89 5.23 0.74 0.51
N LEU A 90 4.12 0.12 0.12
CA LEU A 90 3.19 0.72 -0.84
C LEU A 90 2.53 1.99 -0.31
N PHE A 91 2.17 2.01 0.97
CA PHE A 91 1.63 3.20 1.65
C PHE A 91 2.61 4.38 1.59
N TRP A 92 3.84 4.18 2.04
CA TRP A 92 4.83 5.26 2.03
C TRP A 92 5.23 5.67 0.63
N HIS A 93 5.38 4.72 -0.30
CA HIS A 93 5.66 5.04 -1.71
C HIS A 93 4.52 5.84 -2.38
N SER A 94 3.30 5.81 -1.85
CA SER A 94 2.20 6.65 -2.33
C SER A 94 2.19 8.08 -1.74
N ILE A 95 2.99 8.35 -0.71
CA ILE A 95 3.10 9.67 -0.03
C ILE A 95 4.48 10.27 -0.29
N LEU A 96 5.54 9.53 0.05
CA LEU A 96 6.95 9.92 -0.09
C LEU A 96 7.48 9.44 -1.44
N CYS A 97 6.82 9.85 -2.53
CA CYS A 97 7.06 9.23 -3.81
C CYS A 97 8.16 9.90 -4.62
N THR A 98 8.99 9.05 -5.25
CA THR A 98 9.87 9.43 -6.35
C THR A 98 9.37 8.77 -7.64
N ALA A 99 9.86 9.21 -8.79
CA ALA A 99 9.50 8.62 -10.07
C ALA A 99 10.75 8.18 -10.84
N ASP A 100 10.77 6.91 -11.24
CA ASP A 100 11.83 6.33 -12.03
C ASP A 100 11.98 7.00 -13.41
N SER A 101 10.89 7.53 -13.96
CA SER A 101 10.90 8.34 -15.17
C SER A 101 11.85 9.56 -15.08
N LYS A 102 12.10 10.10 -13.87
CA LYS A 102 13.08 11.17 -13.62
C LYS A 102 14.41 10.62 -13.12
N THR A 103 14.42 9.72 -12.14
CA THR A 103 15.66 9.22 -11.52
C THR A 103 16.46 8.32 -12.47
N GLN A 104 15.80 7.53 -13.31
CA GLN A 104 16.42 6.57 -14.25
C GLN A 104 17.50 5.71 -13.59
N SER A 105 17.29 5.33 -12.35
CA SER A 105 18.24 4.56 -11.55
C SER A 105 17.53 3.48 -10.73
N TYR A 106 17.47 2.27 -11.24
CA TYR A 106 16.89 1.13 -10.54
C TYR A 106 17.56 0.87 -9.17
N VAL A 107 18.86 1.18 -9.02
CA VAL A 107 19.57 1.04 -7.75
C VAL A 107 19.01 2.03 -6.73
N ALA A 108 18.83 3.28 -7.11
CA ALA A 108 18.27 4.30 -6.22
C ALA A 108 16.83 3.95 -5.83
N SER A 109 16.00 3.59 -6.80
CA SER A 109 14.60 3.19 -6.57
C SER A 109 14.48 1.94 -5.66
N TYR A 110 15.34 0.94 -5.88
CA TYR A 110 15.39 -0.25 -5.02
C TYR A 110 15.81 0.11 -3.60
N THR A 111 16.87 0.92 -3.46
CA THR A 111 17.38 1.35 -2.14
C THR A 111 16.35 2.15 -1.37
N GLU A 112 15.61 3.03 -2.05
CA GLU A 112 14.49 3.78 -1.45
C GLU A 112 13.40 2.85 -0.91
N LEU A 113 12.94 1.87 -1.71
CA LEU A 113 11.92 0.93 -1.25
C LEU A 113 12.40 0.06 -0.07
N GLU A 114 13.67 -0.35 -0.07
CA GLU A 114 14.25 -1.05 1.09
C GLU A 114 14.35 -0.15 2.33
N MET A 115 14.67 1.13 2.16
CA MET A 115 14.64 2.10 3.25
C MET A 115 13.21 2.27 3.80
N LEU A 116 12.20 2.42 2.92
CA LEU A 116 10.79 2.49 3.33
C LEU A 116 10.35 1.23 4.07
N ARG A 117 10.81 0.04 3.66
CA ARG A 117 10.54 -1.23 4.33
C ARG A 117 11.12 -1.27 5.74
N ASN A 118 12.38 -0.87 5.87
CA ASN A 118 13.10 -0.91 7.14
C ASN A 118 12.61 0.15 8.14
N CYS A 119 12.20 1.33 7.66
CA CYS A 119 11.85 2.47 8.50
C CYS A 119 10.34 2.70 8.63
N GLY A 120 9.54 2.17 7.70
CA GLY A 120 8.14 2.58 7.51
C GLY A 120 7.16 2.26 8.65
N MET A 121 7.49 1.32 9.54
CA MET A 121 6.73 1.05 10.75
C MET A 121 7.40 1.58 12.02
N GLY A 122 8.50 2.32 11.90
CA GLY A 122 9.23 2.93 13.01
C GLY A 122 8.77 4.35 13.32
N SER A 123 9.71 5.15 13.84
CA SER A 123 9.48 6.57 14.11
C SER A 123 9.31 7.39 12.82
N PHE A 124 8.22 8.15 12.73
CA PHE A 124 7.99 9.05 11.59
C PHE A 124 9.10 10.11 11.45
N LYS A 125 9.67 10.58 12.57
CA LYS A 125 10.86 11.45 12.54
C LYS A 125 12.01 10.80 11.79
N ASN A 126 12.34 9.54 12.12
CA ASN A 126 13.42 8.82 11.47
C ASN A 126 13.12 8.59 9.99
N LEU A 127 11.88 8.25 9.64
CA LEU A 127 11.47 8.07 8.26
C LEU A 127 11.64 9.36 7.43
N LEU A 128 11.22 10.52 7.95
CA LEU A 128 11.43 11.81 7.28
C LEU A 128 12.92 12.13 7.13
N LEU A 129 13.73 11.78 8.11
CA LEU A 129 15.18 11.98 8.04
C LEU A 129 15.83 11.10 6.96
N GLU A 130 15.48 9.83 6.92
CA GLU A 130 16.03 8.89 5.94
C GLU A 130 15.59 9.21 4.52
N ILE A 131 14.32 9.57 4.29
CA ILE A 131 13.85 9.98 2.95
C ILE A 131 14.49 11.30 2.50
N SER A 132 14.77 12.23 3.43
CA SER A 132 15.50 13.48 3.13
C SER A 132 16.94 13.24 2.70
N LYS A 133 17.52 12.13 3.13
CA LYS A 133 18.88 11.69 2.76
C LYS A 133 18.89 10.71 1.61
N ASP A 134 17.73 10.22 1.19
CA ASP A 134 17.66 9.24 0.11
C ASP A 134 18.10 9.83 -1.23
N PRO A 135 19.04 9.18 -1.94
CA PRO A 135 19.55 9.71 -3.20
C PRO A 135 18.51 9.88 -4.30
N ALA A 136 17.49 9.01 -4.37
CA ALA A 136 16.42 9.16 -5.35
C ALA A 136 15.61 10.42 -5.04
N MET A 137 15.25 10.66 -3.78
CA MET A 137 14.50 11.85 -3.34
C MET A 137 15.31 13.13 -3.52
N VAL A 138 16.58 13.16 -3.09
CA VAL A 138 17.47 14.33 -3.24
C VAL A 138 17.60 14.73 -4.70
N TYR A 139 17.65 13.77 -5.62
CA TYR A 139 17.67 14.02 -7.05
C TYR A 139 16.28 14.38 -7.59
N PHE A 140 15.24 13.67 -7.18
CA PHE A 140 13.88 13.82 -7.72
C PHE A 140 13.31 15.21 -7.46
N LEU A 141 13.57 15.78 -6.29
CA LEU A 141 13.14 17.13 -5.91
C LEU A 141 14.22 18.20 -6.07
N ASP A 142 15.29 17.88 -6.81
CA ASP A 142 16.36 18.82 -7.18
C ASP A 142 17.09 19.46 -5.96
N ASN A 143 17.05 18.80 -4.78
CA ASN A 143 17.73 19.32 -3.60
C ASN A 143 19.26 19.35 -3.78
N CYS A 144 19.79 18.44 -4.62
CA CYS A 144 21.22 18.50 -5.02
C CYS A 144 21.61 19.75 -5.81
N LEU A 145 20.63 20.55 -6.26
CA LEU A 145 20.82 21.84 -6.93
C LEU A 145 20.51 23.03 -6.00
N SER A 146 20.27 22.78 -4.71
CA SER A 146 20.05 23.82 -3.71
C SER A 146 21.38 24.18 -3.04
N HIS A 147 21.85 25.41 -3.27
CA HIS A 147 23.11 25.94 -2.79
C HIS A 147 22.90 27.14 -1.88
N LYS A 148 23.80 27.43 -0.93
CA LYS A 148 23.67 28.58 -0.02
C LYS A 148 23.51 29.94 -0.73
N ASP A 149 24.06 30.06 -1.94
CA ASP A 149 23.95 31.28 -2.76
C ASP A 149 22.88 31.20 -3.84
N ALA A 150 22.20 30.05 -4.01
CA ALA A 150 21.17 29.80 -5.00
C ALA A 150 20.18 28.74 -4.45
N ILE A 151 19.31 29.18 -3.55
CA ILE A 151 18.35 28.31 -2.86
C ILE A 151 17.32 27.74 -3.85
N ASN A 152 17.10 26.43 -3.79
CA ASN A 152 15.99 25.74 -4.48
C ASN A 152 14.94 25.35 -3.44
N GLU A 153 13.74 25.90 -3.57
CA GLU A 153 12.65 25.71 -2.61
C GLU A 153 11.88 24.38 -2.80
N ASN A 154 12.12 23.66 -3.89
CA ASN A 154 11.28 22.53 -4.29
C ASN A 154 11.15 21.48 -3.19
N TYR A 155 12.29 20.95 -2.70
CA TYR A 155 12.26 19.96 -1.62
C TYR A 155 11.63 20.50 -0.34
N GLY A 156 11.98 21.72 0.07
CA GLY A 156 11.42 22.35 1.28
C GLY A 156 9.90 22.50 1.22
N ARG A 157 9.37 22.87 0.05
CA ARG A 157 7.92 22.97 -0.20
C ARG A 157 7.25 21.61 -0.08
N GLU A 158 7.74 20.60 -0.79
CA GLU A 158 7.13 19.26 -0.79
C GLU A 158 7.22 18.59 0.58
N LEU A 159 8.30 18.81 1.32
CA LEU A 159 8.44 18.32 2.70
C LEU A 159 7.30 18.84 3.61
N LEU A 160 6.92 20.10 3.47
CA LEU A 160 5.83 20.71 4.25
C LEU A 160 4.45 20.32 3.69
N GLU A 161 4.28 20.42 2.40
CA GLU A 161 3.00 20.29 1.72
C GLU A 161 2.54 18.84 1.58
N LEU A 162 3.40 17.98 1.02
CA LEU A 162 3.00 16.62 0.62
C LEU A 162 3.53 15.52 1.55
N PHE A 163 4.59 15.80 2.34
CA PHE A 163 5.23 14.75 3.12
C PHE A 163 4.98 14.82 4.62
N SER A 164 4.52 15.97 5.16
CA SER A 164 4.41 16.10 6.61
C SER A 164 3.20 16.85 7.17
N MET A 165 2.76 17.97 6.61
CA MET A 165 1.74 18.81 7.25
C MET A 165 0.51 19.07 6.38
N GLY A 166 0.66 19.08 5.05
CA GLY A 166 -0.37 19.59 4.15
C GLY A 166 -0.38 21.14 4.12
N VAL A 167 -0.91 21.74 3.04
CA VAL A 167 -1.01 23.21 2.88
C VAL A 167 -1.77 23.83 4.04
N GLY A 168 -2.90 23.25 4.40
CA GLY A 168 -3.77 23.71 5.46
C GLY A 168 -4.88 22.73 5.76
N MET A 169 -5.55 22.94 6.87
CA MET A 169 -6.68 22.14 7.34
C MET A 169 -7.68 23.04 8.08
N ASP A 170 -8.96 22.73 7.94
CA ASP A 170 -10.02 23.43 8.66
C ASP A 170 -10.06 24.95 8.39
N GLY A 171 -9.68 25.39 7.17
CA GLY A 171 -9.67 26.78 6.74
C GLY A 171 -8.44 27.59 7.15
N GLU A 172 -7.43 26.96 7.78
CA GLU A 172 -6.19 27.61 8.21
C GLU A 172 -4.97 27.02 7.52
N PHE A 173 -3.98 27.88 7.19
CA PHE A 173 -2.71 27.45 6.66
C PHE A 173 -1.80 26.88 7.75
N ASN A 174 -1.10 25.79 7.46
CA ASN A 174 -0.19 25.13 8.38
C ASN A 174 1.21 25.76 8.42
N TYR A 175 1.59 26.49 7.38
CA TYR A 175 2.87 27.19 7.21
C TYR A 175 2.74 28.37 6.25
N THR A 176 3.75 29.19 6.17
CA THR A 176 3.84 30.36 5.29
C THR A 176 4.87 30.14 4.18
N GLU A 177 4.85 30.99 3.12
CA GLU A 177 5.88 30.98 2.09
C GLU A 177 7.28 31.31 2.64
N ASP A 178 7.37 32.07 3.74
CA ASP A 178 8.65 32.32 4.39
C ASP A 178 9.14 31.06 5.12
N ASP A 179 8.26 30.24 5.71
CA ASP A 179 8.65 28.94 6.28
C ASP A 179 9.19 27.99 5.20
N VAL A 180 8.63 27.99 3.98
CA VAL A 180 9.15 27.22 2.85
C VAL A 180 10.59 27.63 2.52
N LYS A 181 10.87 28.94 2.42
CA LYS A 181 12.20 29.46 2.13
C LYS A 181 13.21 29.09 3.23
N GLU A 182 12.82 29.27 4.49
CA GLU A 182 13.68 28.96 5.64
C GLU A 182 13.94 27.45 5.75
N CYS A 183 12.93 26.61 5.44
CA CYS A 183 13.10 25.18 5.28
C CYS A 183 14.13 24.86 4.19
N ALA A 184 13.99 25.41 3.00
CA ALA A 184 14.92 25.18 1.91
C ALA A 184 16.35 25.62 2.22
N ARG A 185 16.55 26.74 2.93
CA ARG A 185 17.83 27.18 3.44
C ARG A 185 18.48 26.14 4.36
N ALA A 186 17.69 25.50 5.22
CA ALA A 186 18.18 24.49 6.15
C ALA A 186 18.65 23.20 5.46
N PHE A 187 18.14 22.90 4.25
CA PHE A 187 18.53 21.73 3.45
C PHE A 187 19.63 22.03 2.42
N THR A 188 20.18 23.23 2.35
CA THR A 188 21.36 23.52 1.52
C THR A 188 22.55 22.68 1.98
N GLY A 189 23.39 22.27 1.05
CA GLY A 189 24.51 21.37 1.32
C GLY A 189 24.16 19.89 1.47
N TRP A 190 22.85 19.54 1.51
CA TRP A 190 22.40 18.15 1.44
C TRP A 190 22.38 17.69 -0.01
N THR A 191 23.32 16.86 -0.38
CA THR A 191 23.55 16.46 -1.78
C THR A 191 23.92 14.99 -1.90
N ILE A 192 24.26 14.54 -3.10
CA ILE A 192 24.64 13.17 -3.40
C ILE A 192 26.03 13.11 -4.02
N ALA A 193 26.80 12.11 -3.61
CA ALA A 193 27.99 11.67 -4.33
C ALA A 193 27.56 10.69 -5.44
N ASN A 194 28.25 10.71 -6.58
CA ASN A 194 27.91 9.89 -7.74
C ASN A 194 26.50 10.23 -8.30
N GLY A 195 26.45 11.21 -9.19
CA GLY A 195 25.20 11.73 -9.73
C GLY A 195 24.24 10.68 -10.28
N ILE A 196 22.95 11.02 -10.23
CA ILE A 196 21.86 10.29 -10.85
C ILE A 196 21.41 11.11 -12.09
N PRO A 197 21.04 10.51 -13.24
CA PRO A 197 21.19 9.10 -13.56
C PRO A 197 22.67 8.70 -13.73
N ALA A 198 23.03 7.54 -13.18
CA ALA A 198 24.38 7.04 -13.30
C ALA A 198 24.57 6.36 -14.66
N GLN A 199 25.43 6.91 -15.51
CA GLN A 199 25.80 6.29 -16.78
C GLN A 199 27.09 5.50 -16.63
N PRO A 200 27.21 4.31 -17.23
CA PRO A 200 26.17 3.58 -17.98
C PRO A 200 25.24 2.77 -17.04
N TYR A 201 23.94 2.98 -17.21
CA TYR A 201 22.86 2.12 -16.70
C TYR A 201 22.75 1.94 -15.16
N GLY A 202 22.97 2.99 -14.38
CA GLY A 202 22.66 2.97 -12.94
C GLY A 202 23.39 1.93 -12.11
N ARG A 203 24.59 1.51 -12.52
CA ARG A 203 25.39 0.50 -11.81
C ARG A 203 26.09 1.01 -10.55
N TYR A 204 26.12 2.31 -10.35
CA TYR A 204 26.77 2.94 -9.22
C TYR A 204 25.73 3.42 -8.25
N SER A 205 25.82 2.98 -6.99
CA SER A 205 24.98 3.52 -5.93
C SER A 205 25.37 4.96 -5.64
N SER A 206 24.40 5.85 -5.67
CA SER A 206 24.55 7.19 -5.12
C SER A 206 24.50 7.12 -3.61
N GLN A 207 25.17 8.05 -2.95
CA GLN A 207 25.20 8.16 -1.50
C GLN A 207 24.93 9.60 -1.07
N PHE A 208 24.21 9.76 0.01
CA PHE A 208 24.04 11.04 0.63
C PHE A 208 25.37 11.63 1.08
N VAL A 209 25.56 12.92 0.84
CA VAL A 209 26.70 13.69 1.30
C VAL A 209 26.20 15.02 1.88
N TYR A 210 26.63 15.36 3.06
CA TYR A 210 26.51 16.70 3.59
C TYR A 210 27.77 17.51 3.25
N ASN A 211 27.59 18.63 2.53
CA ASN A 211 28.65 19.59 2.20
C ASN A 211 28.50 20.85 3.06
N PRO A 212 29.24 20.98 4.17
CA PRO A 212 29.14 22.15 5.04
C PRO A 212 29.58 23.44 4.38
N ASP A 213 30.46 23.40 3.37
CA ASP A 213 30.90 24.60 2.65
C ASP A 213 29.82 25.20 1.77
N ASP A 214 28.76 24.43 1.47
CA ASP A 214 27.62 24.85 0.66
C ASP A 214 26.33 24.97 1.49
N HIS A 215 26.41 24.82 2.81
CA HIS A 215 25.29 25.01 3.73
C HIS A 215 25.14 26.51 4.10
N ASP A 216 23.89 26.97 4.20
CA ASP A 216 23.53 28.30 4.74
C ASP A 216 23.50 28.25 6.27
N ASP A 217 24.60 28.69 6.90
CA ASP A 217 24.76 28.78 8.36
C ASP A 217 24.07 29.99 9.00
N GLY A 218 23.32 30.79 8.23
CA GLY A 218 22.60 31.95 8.74
C GLY A 218 21.47 31.59 9.70
N GLU A 219 21.14 32.54 10.59
CA GLU A 219 19.95 32.41 11.42
C GLU A 219 18.70 32.26 10.56
N LYS A 220 17.78 31.36 10.95
CA LYS A 220 16.53 31.05 10.27
C LYS A 220 15.37 31.17 11.24
N THR A 221 14.22 31.63 10.75
CA THR A 221 12.98 31.62 11.54
C THR A 221 11.99 30.66 10.84
N PHE A 222 11.73 29.53 11.48
CA PHE A 222 10.91 28.46 10.90
C PHE A 222 9.83 28.01 11.89
N LEU A 223 8.56 28.04 11.46
CA LEU A 223 7.37 27.72 12.27
C LEU A 223 7.41 28.35 13.66
N GLY A 224 7.76 29.66 13.69
CA GLY A 224 7.82 30.47 14.91
C GLY A 224 9.03 30.21 15.82
N GLN A 225 9.97 29.40 15.43
CA GLN A 225 11.23 29.19 16.14
C GLN A 225 12.39 29.84 15.39
N THR A 226 13.34 30.42 16.11
CA THR A 226 14.52 31.09 15.55
C THR A 226 15.79 30.42 16.01
N GLY A 227 16.69 30.14 15.07
CA GLY A 227 17.98 29.49 15.36
C GLY A 227 18.81 29.26 14.10
N ASN A 228 20.02 28.73 14.29
CA ASN A 228 20.84 28.25 13.19
C ASN A 228 20.48 26.80 12.88
N PHE A 229 19.39 26.61 12.12
CA PHE A 229 18.81 25.28 11.83
C PHE A 229 19.47 24.63 10.62
N ASN A 230 19.73 23.32 10.75
CA ASN A 230 20.02 22.38 9.67
C ASN A 230 18.74 21.55 9.36
N GLY A 231 18.75 20.74 8.31
CA GLY A 231 17.62 19.89 7.92
C GLY A 231 17.11 18.97 9.04
N GLU A 232 18.03 18.45 9.89
CA GLU A 232 17.66 17.63 11.06
C GLU A 232 16.84 18.41 12.10
N ASP A 233 17.19 19.69 12.34
CA ASP A 233 16.46 20.56 13.27
C ASP A 233 15.06 20.91 12.72
N VAL A 234 14.96 21.15 11.42
CA VAL A 234 13.69 21.40 10.73
C VAL A 234 12.76 20.21 10.87
N ILE A 235 13.25 18.98 10.67
CA ILE A 235 12.45 17.76 10.86
C ILE A 235 12.00 17.65 12.33
N ASP A 236 12.86 17.97 13.29
CA ASP A 236 12.53 17.98 14.72
C ASP A 236 11.44 18.98 15.07
N ILE A 237 11.34 20.08 14.36
CA ILE A 237 10.28 21.07 14.52
C ILE A 237 8.97 20.58 13.87
N ILE A 238 9.04 20.02 12.65
CA ILE A 238 7.91 19.51 11.89
C ILE A 238 7.16 18.43 12.65
N VAL A 239 7.84 17.41 13.16
CA VAL A 239 7.17 16.27 13.81
C VAL A 239 6.45 16.63 15.11
N LYS A 240 6.72 17.80 15.68
CA LYS A 240 6.03 18.33 16.87
C LYS A 240 4.77 19.11 16.53
N GLN A 241 4.49 19.39 15.24
CA GLN A 241 3.34 20.18 14.86
C GLN A 241 2.04 19.37 14.97
N PRO A 242 0.94 19.95 15.48
CA PRO A 242 -0.38 19.29 15.44
C PRO A 242 -0.82 18.93 14.00
N ALA A 243 -0.48 19.77 13.03
CA ALA A 243 -0.74 19.52 11.62
C ALA A 243 -0.08 18.24 11.12
N THR A 244 1.15 17.92 11.56
CA THR A 244 1.84 16.67 11.22
C THR A 244 1.12 15.44 11.78
N ALA A 245 0.69 15.50 13.04
CA ALA A 245 -0.09 14.41 13.65
C ALA A 245 -1.37 14.16 12.87
N ARG A 246 -2.10 15.21 12.50
CA ARG A 246 -3.33 15.13 11.70
C ARG A 246 -3.06 14.61 10.29
N PHE A 247 -2.00 15.09 9.64
CA PHE A 247 -1.60 14.64 8.31
C PHE A 247 -1.42 13.12 8.26
N ILE A 248 -0.59 12.56 9.13
CA ILE A 248 -0.35 11.12 9.19
C ILE A 248 -1.61 10.36 9.59
N SER A 249 -2.39 10.86 10.54
CA SER A 249 -3.64 10.23 10.98
C SER A 249 -4.65 10.12 9.83
N ARG A 250 -4.83 11.17 9.02
CA ARG A 250 -5.73 11.16 7.86
C ARG A 250 -5.24 10.20 6.78
N HIS A 251 -3.94 10.18 6.49
CA HIS A 251 -3.38 9.23 5.51
C HIS A 251 -3.56 7.78 5.96
N LEU A 252 -3.29 7.44 7.24
CA LEU A 252 -3.51 6.10 7.76
C LEU A 252 -4.99 5.71 7.71
N TYR A 253 -5.90 6.62 8.07
CA TYR A 253 -7.33 6.38 7.99
C TYR A 253 -7.78 6.13 6.54
N ASN A 254 -7.43 7.03 5.62
CA ASN A 254 -7.76 6.88 4.20
C ASN A 254 -7.21 5.58 3.61
N TYR A 255 -6.01 5.21 3.97
CA TYR A 255 -5.38 4.03 3.40
C TYR A 255 -5.91 2.71 3.98
N PHE A 256 -6.18 2.65 5.29
CA PHE A 256 -6.54 1.41 5.98
C PHE A 256 -8.03 1.29 6.35
N VAL A 257 -8.79 2.36 6.46
CA VAL A 257 -10.18 2.34 6.95
C VAL A 257 -11.17 2.61 5.83
N ALA A 258 -11.25 3.85 5.34
CA ALA A 258 -12.26 4.26 4.36
C ALA A 258 -11.72 5.35 3.43
N ASP A 259 -12.24 5.40 2.19
CA ASP A 259 -11.88 6.45 1.24
C ASP A 259 -12.26 7.84 1.77
N GLU A 260 -11.31 8.77 1.75
CA GLU A 260 -11.43 10.18 2.13
C GLU A 260 -11.01 11.13 1.00
N ALA A 261 -11.27 12.42 1.20
CA ALA A 261 -10.70 13.46 0.36
C ALA A 261 -9.18 13.46 0.39
N GLN A 262 -8.55 13.81 -0.73
CA GLN A 262 -7.09 13.88 -0.85
C GLN A 262 -6.53 15.20 -0.28
N VAL A 263 -5.22 15.24 -0.06
CA VAL A 263 -4.49 16.36 0.60
C VAL A 263 -4.90 17.75 0.13
N PRO A 264 -5.01 18.08 -1.17
CA PRO A 264 -5.37 19.45 -1.59
C PRO A 264 -6.74 19.91 -1.10
N ALA A 265 -7.67 18.97 -0.86
CA ALA A 265 -9.02 19.30 -0.40
C ALA A 265 -9.15 19.41 1.12
N TRP A 266 -8.11 19.13 1.90
CA TRP A 266 -8.19 19.12 3.37
C TRP A 266 -8.42 20.51 3.97
N MET A 267 -8.06 21.56 3.26
CA MET A 267 -8.34 22.94 3.66
C MET A 267 -9.85 23.16 3.91
N ASP A 268 -10.70 22.61 3.03
CA ASP A 268 -12.15 22.84 3.02
C ASP A 268 -12.97 21.58 3.34
N THR A 269 -12.33 20.41 3.41
CA THR A 269 -13.01 19.12 3.64
C THR A 269 -12.53 18.48 4.93
N PRO A 270 -13.35 18.51 6.00
CA PRO A 270 -12.98 17.86 7.26
C PRO A 270 -12.92 16.33 7.10
N PRO A 271 -12.22 15.63 8.03
CA PRO A 271 -12.25 14.16 8.10
C PRO A 271 -13.68 13.61 8.24
N VAL A 272 -13.91 12.45 7.65
CA VAL A 272 -15.20 11.75 7.79
C VAL A 272 -15.41 11.27 9.22
N ASP A 273 -14.36 10.78 9.88
CA ASP A 273 -14.38 10.28 11.26
C ASP A 273 -13.39 11.07 12.13
N MET A 274 -13.87 12.16 12.72
CA MET A 274 -13.07 13.03 13.60
C MET A 274 -12.60 12.31 14.87
N GLU A 275 -13.36 11.34 15.38
CA GLU A 275 -13.00 10.59 16.60
C GLU A 275 -11.84 9.63 16.31
N ALA A 276 -11.88 8.92 15.20
CA ALA A 276 -10.79 8.06 14.77
C ALA A 276 -9.51 8.86 14.48
N ILE A 277 -9.62 10.00 13.81
CA ILE A 277 -8.47 10.88 13.57
C ILE A 277 -7.87 11.37 14.87
N LYS A 278 -8.71 11.84 15.80
CA LYS A 278 -8.25 12.32 17.12
C LYS A 278 -7.57 11.21 17.94
N MET A 279 -8.08 10.00 17.90
CA MET A 279 -7.46 8.83 18.54
C MET A 279 -6.05 8.60 18.01
N LEU A 280 -5.85 8.71 16.70
CA LEU A 280 -4.53 8.54 16.06
C LEU A 280 -3.58 9.71 16.37
N GLU A 281 -4.06 10.97 16.36
CA GLU A 281 -3.28 12.14 16.78
C GLU A 281 -2.76 12.00 18.21
N ASP A 282 -3.61 11.55 19.12
CA ASP A 282 -3.25 11.36 20.53
C ASP A 282 -2.18 10.26 20.67
N GLU A 283 -2.32 9.14 19.94
CA GLU A 283 -1.31 8.08 19.95
C GLU A 283 -0.01 8.49 19.27
N TYR A 284 -0.04 9.32 18.21
CA TYR A 284 1.15 9.87 17.56
C TYR A 284 2.07 10.58 18.58
N PHE A 285 1.51 11.49 19.38
CA PHE A 285 2.28 12.21 20.40
C PHE A 285 2.66 11.32 21.58
N LYS A 286 1.72 10.50 22.06
CA LYS A 286 1.93 9.61 23.21
C LYS A 286 3.04 8.58 22.96
N SER A 287 3.13 8.05 21.74
CA SER A 287 4.13 7.05 21.36
C SER A 287 5.48 7.64 20.95
N GLY A 288 5.62 8.97 20.83
CA GLY A 288 6.80 9.62 20.29
C GLY A 288 6.94 9.43 18.79
N TYR A 289 5.82 9.57 18.07
CA TYR A 289 5.72 9.53 16.59
C TYR A 289 5.93 8.12 16.01
N ASP A 290 5.60 7.06 16.76
CA ASP A 290 5.79 5.67 16.36
C ASP A 290 4.60 5.17 15.53
N ILE A 291 4.84 4.87 14.25
CA ILE A 291 3.83 4.42 13.29
C ILE A 291 3.26 3.05 13.67
N LYS A 292 4.09 2.14 14.18
CA LYS A 292 3.63 0.83 14.65
C LYS A 292 2.59 0.95 15.75
N SER A 293 2.79 1.88 16.67
CA SER A 293 1.86 2.16 17.76
C SER A 293 0.52 2.70 17.24
N MET A 294 0.57 3.63 16.27
CA MET A 294 -0.63 4.14 15.61
C MET A 294 -1.41 3.04 14.88
N LEU A 295 -0.72 2.17 14.14
CA LEU A 295 -1.33 1.02 13.45
C LEU A 295 -1.96 0.03 14.44
N ARG A 296 -1.31 -0.22 15.59
CA ARG A 296 -1.87 -1.07 16.65
C ARG A 296 -3.19 -0.54 17.17
N VAL A 297 -3.25 0.75 17.47
CA VAL A 297 -4.48 1.39 17.92
C VAL A 297 -5.54 1.37 16.83
N LEU A 298 -5.17 1.69 15.59
CA LEU A 298 -6.06 1.70 14.44
C LEU A 298 -6.72 0.34 14.20
N PHE A 299 -5.95 -0.72 14.03
CA PHE A 299 -6.48 -2.06 13.72
C PHE A 299 -7.33 -2.65 14.85
N ASN A 300 -7.09 -2.26 16.10
CA ASN A 300 -7.89 -2.70 17.23
C ASN A 300 -9.13 -1.83 17.48
N SER A 301 -9.27 -0.68 16.81
CA SER A 301 -10.39 0.24 16.99
C SER A 301 -11.70 -0.27 16.37
N ASP A 302 -12.81 0.22 16.91
CA ASP A 302 -14.14 -0.01 16.33
C ASP A 302 -14.28 0.69 14.97
N ALA A 303 -13.65 1.84 14.78
CA ALA A 303 -13.61 2.54 13.49
C ALA A 303 -13.08 1.64 12.38
N PHE A 304 -12.00 0.91 12.60
CA PHE A 304 -11.48 -0.05 11.64
C PHE A 304 -12.36 -1.30 11.52
N LYS A 305 -12.72 -1.94 12.63
CA LYS A 305 -13.47 -3.21 12.64
C LYS A 305 -14.85 -3.11 11.98
N ASN A 306 -15.47 -1.92 12.05
CA ASN A 306 -16.79 -1.67 11.45
C ASN A 306 -16.74 -1.14 10.01
N ALA A 307 -15.57 -0.78 9.49
CA ALA A 307 -15.40 -0.20 8.15
C ALA A 307 -15.24 -1.26 7.04
N ARG A 308 -15.95 -2.38 7.16
CA ARG A 308 -15.91 -3.45 6.14
C ARG A 308 -16.46 -2.93 4.81
N PHE A 309 -15.70 -3.16 3.75
CA PHE A 309 -16.04 -2.74 2.38
C PHE A 309 -16.25 -1.22 2.21
N ALA A 310 -15.55 -0.42 3.02
CA ALA A 310 -15.66 1.04 3.00
C ALA A 310 -14.63 1.71 2.06
N ARG A 311 -13.73 0.94 1.45
CA ARG A 311 -12.68 1.47 0.56
C ARG A 311 -12.60 0.70 -0.75
N ILE A 312 -12.41 1.42 -1.85
CA ILE A 312 -12.14 0.83 -3.16
C ILE A 312 -10.70 0.29 -3.20
N LYS A 313 -10.53 -0.96 -3.61
CA LYS A 313 -9.18 -1.55 -3.80
C LYS A 313 -8.40 -0.79 -4.86
N GLY A 314 -7.16 -0.47 -4.56
CA GLY A 314 -6.21 0.02 -5.57
C GLY A 314 -5.90 -1.06 -6.64
N PRO A 315 -5.33 -0.67 -7.80
CA PRO A 315 -4.94 -1.64 -8.83
C PRO A 315 -3.96 -2.70 -8.32
N ILE A 316 -2.93 -2.30 -7.59
CA ILE A 316 -1.96 -3.22 -6.99
C ILE A 316 -2.65 -4.16 -5.99
N GLU A 317 -3.52 -3.64 -5.12
CA GLU A 317 -4.29 -4.45 -4.19
C GLU A 317 -5.16 -5.50 -4.91
N THR A 318 -5.75 -5.11 -6.04
CA THR A 318 -6.57 -5.99 -6.88
C THR A 318 -5.73 -7.12 -7.49
N VAL A 319 -4.62 -6.78 -8.11
CA VAL A 319 -3.75 -7.75 -8.80
C VAL A 319 -3.08 -8.68 -7.79
N ILE A 320 -2.41 -8.13 -6.80
CA ILE A 320 -1.68 -8.93 -5.79
C ILE A 320 -2.64 -9.82 -4.99
N GLY A 321 -3.80 -9.29 -4.59
CA GLY A 321 -4.82 -10.07 -3.89
C GLY A 321 -5.34 -11.24 -4.71
N THR A 322 -5.53 -11.05 -6.02
CA THR A 322 -5.93 -12.12 -6.95
C THR A 322 -4.84 -13.19 -7.07
N LEU A 323 -3.57 -12.79 -7.24
CA LEU A 323 -2.46 -13.74 -7.35
C LEU A 323 -2.27 -14.56 -6.07
N ARG A 324 -2.44 -13.93 -4.90
CA ARG A 324 -2.41 -14.63 -3.61
C ARG A 324 -3.56 -15.63 -3.48
N LEU A 325 -4.75 -15.27 -3.94
CA LEU A 325 -5.92 -16.15 -3.92
C LEU A 325 -5.68 -17.38 -4.78
N VAL A 326 -5.19 -17.22 -6.01
CA VAL A 326 -5.00 -18.35 -6.93
C VAL A 326 -3.75 -19.19 -6.63
N GLY A 327 -2.74 -18.61 -5.97
CA GLY A 327 -1.60 -19.34 -5.41
C GLY A 327 -0.62 -19.95 -6.43
N ASP A 328 -0.55 -19.40 -7.65
CA ASP A 328 0.29 -19.95 -8.73
C ASP A 328 1.73 -19.39 -8.77
N TRP A 329 1.96 -18.20 -8.20
CA TRP A 329 3.23 -17.46 -8.27
C TRP A 329 4.11 -17.63 -7.03
N THR A 330 4.38 -18.87 -6.62
CA THR A 330 5.19 -19.17 -5.42
C THR A 330 6.69 -19.17 -5.69
N ALA A 331 7.11 -19.18 -6.96
CA ALA A 331 8.50 -19.05 -7.38
C ALA A 331 8.62 -18.13 -8.59
N PRO A 332 9.77 -17.45 -8.78
CA PRO A 332 10.01 -16.64 -9.97
C PRO A 332 9.93 -17.50 -11.24
N LYS A 333 9.18 -17.03 -12.23
CA LYS A 333 9.04 -17.68 -13.53
C LYS A 333 8.72 -16.66 -14.62
N PRO A 334 8.98 -16.96 -15.92
CA PRO A 334 8.61 -16.09 -17.03
C PRO A 334 7.11 -15.77 -17.05
N GLY A 335 6.77 -14.56 -17.49
CA GLY A 335 5.38 -14.07 -17.60
C GLY A 335 4.96 -13.14 -16.48
N PHE A 336 5.78 -12.95 -15.44
CA PHE A 336 5.44 -12.02 -14.34
C PHE A 336 5.42 -10.56 -14.80
N GLU A 337 6.19 -10.22 -15.84
CA GLU A 337 6.17 -8.91 -16.48
C GLU A 337 4.79 -8.51 -17.03
N SER A 338 4.00 -9.47 -17.50
CA SER A 338 2.63 -9.20 -17.96
C SER A 338 1.70 -8.80 -16.81
N ILE A 339 1.96 -9.30 -15.62
CA ILE A 339 1.20 -8.97 -14.40
C ILE A 339 1.49 -7.54 -13.96
N PHE A 340 2.75 -7.13 -14.02
CA PHE A 340 3.13 -5.75 -13.76
C PHE A 340 2.45 -4.77 -14.74
N GLU A 341 2.42 -5.10 -16.04
CA GLU A 341 1.73 -4.29 -17.06
C GLU A 341 0.21 -4.18 -16.77
N GLU A 342 -0.42 -5.18 -16.14
CA GLU A 342 -1.83 -5.07 -15.72
C GLU A 342 -2.04 -4.01 -14.65
N MET A 343 -1.17 -3.92 -13.64
CA MET A 343 -1.25 -2.86 -12.61
C MET A 343 -1.12 -1.47 -13.24
N LYS A 344 -0.16 -1.30 -14.14
CA LYS A 344 0.04 -0.07 -14.90
C LYS A 344 -1.19 0.30 -15.74
N HIS A 345 -1.75 -0.64 -16.48
CA HIS A 345 -2.95 -0.40 -17.30
C HIS A 345 -4.20 -0.12 -16.47
N MET A 346 -4.24 -0.53 -15.20
CA MET A 346 -5.29 -0.17 -14.26
C MET A 346 -5.04 1.17 -13.57
N GLY A 347 -3.90 1.85 -13.88
CA GLY A 347 -3.61 3.21 -13.42
C GLY A 347 -2.62 3.30 -12.25
N GLN A 348 -1.98 2.19 -11.81
CA GLN A 348 -0.99 2.22 -10.72
C GLN A 348 0.31 1.52 -11.14
N GLU A 349 1.25 2.28 -11.65
CA GLU A 349 2.59 1.80 -12.03
C GLU A 349 3.56 1.99 -10.85
N ILE A 350 4.04 0.89 -10.26
CA ILE A 350 5.05 0.93 -9.18
C ILE A 350 6.27 1.71 -9.67
N LEU A 351 6.84 2.58 -8.83
CA LEU A 351 7.94 3.50 -9.12
C LEU A 351 7.63 4.62 -10.12
N ASN A 352 6.41 4.73 -10.63
CA ASN A 352 6.02 5.83 -11.53
C ASN A 352 4.68 6.43 -11.14
N PRO A 353 4.58 7.11 -9.99
CA PRO A 353 3.40 7.91 -9.66
C PRO A 353 3.20 9.00 -10.71
N PRO A 354 1.96 9.45 -10.97
CA PRO A 354 1.67 10.45 -12.00
C PRO A 354 2.24 11.83 -11.66
N SER A 355 2.45 12.13 -10.38
CA SER A 355 3.05 13.38 -9.89
C SER A 355 3.71 13.15 -8.52
N VAL A 356 4.31 14.19 -7.95
CA VAL A 356 4.86 14.18 -6.58
C VAL A 356 3.78 14.00 -5.51
N GLU A 357 2.51 14.25 -5.82
CA GLU A 357 1.36 13.98 -4.93
C GLU A 357 1.06 12.46 -4.80
N GLY A 358 1.70 11.61 -5.58
CA GLY A 358 1.42 10.18 -5.62
C GLY A 358 0.23 9.81 -6.50
N TRP A 359 -0.45 8.72 -6.14
CA TRP A 359 -1.67 8.27 -6.82
C TRP A 359 -2.91 8.74 -6.07
N HIS A 360 -3.91 9.16 -6.83
CA HIS A 360 -5.25 9.36 -6.30
C HIS A 360 -5.88 8.01 -5.88
N THR A 361 -6.88 8.04 -5.03
CA THR A 361 -7.51 6.86 -4.45
C THR A 361 -9.03 6.86 -4.62
N GLY A 362 -9.69 5.82 -4.13
CA GLY A 362 -11.13 5.74 -4.16
C GLY A 362 -11.72 5.66 -5.56
N LYS A 363 -12.71 6.47 -5.85
CA LYS A 363 -13.45 6.44 -7.11
C LYS A 363 -12.60 6.79 -8.33
N GLU A 364 -11.49 7.48 -8.17
CA GLU A 364 -10.60 7.85 -9.27
C GLU A 364 -9.89 6.65 -9.91
N TRP A 365 -9.82 5.52 -9.18
CA TRP A 365 -9.39 4.25 -9.76
C TRP A 365 -10.36 3.63 -10.76
N ILE A 366 -11.60 4.14 -10.85
CA ILE A 366 -12.70 3.48 -11.57
C ILE A 366 -13.19 4.36 -12.72
N ASP A 367 -12.73 4.05 -13.90
CA ASP A 367 -13.34 4.47 -15.15
C ASP A 367 -13.83 3.25 -15.96
N GLY A 368 -14.45 3.46 -17.12
CA GLY A 368 -14.99 2.37 -17.92
C GLY A 368 -13.93 1.37 -18.40
N GLY A 369 -12.71 1.83 -18.69
CA GLY A 369 -11.61 1.00 -19.16
C GLY A 369 -10.94 0.23 -18.02
N THR A 370 -10.59 0.91 -16.94
CA THR A 370 -9.96 0.32 -15.77
C THR A 370 -10.87 -0.66 -15.05
N LEU A 371 -12.18 -0.36 -14.96
CA LEU A 371 -13.17 -1.27 -14.38
C LEU A 371 -13.26 -2.59 -15.16
N LEU A 372 -13.41 -2.51 -16.48
CA LEU A 372 -13.49 -3.71 -17.33
C LEU A 372 -12.21 -4.54 -17.21
N ARG A 373 -11.06 -3.89 -17.19
CA ARG A 373 -9.78 -4.57 -17.07
C ARG A 373 -9.62 -5.29 -15.74
N ARG A 374 -10.01 -4.66 -14.63
CA ARG A 374 -10.05 -5.28 -13.30
C ARG A 374 -10.92 -6.53 -13.27
N ILE A 375 -12.17 -6.42 -13.76
CA ILE A 375 -13.11 -7.54 -13.79
C ILE A 375 -12.54 -8.69 -14.63
N ASN A 376 -12.04 -8.42 -15.82
CA ASN A 376 -11.48 -9.44 -16.70
C ASN A 376 -10.28 -10.12 -16.05
N PHE A 377 -9.31 -9.35 -15.52
CA PHE A 377 -8.14 -9.92 -14.86
C PHE A 377 -8.52 -10.89 -13.75
N ILE A 378 -9.41 -10.47 -12.85
CA ILE A 378 -9.83 -11.31 -11.73
C ILE A 378 -10.60 -12.52 -12.24
N ALA A 379 -11.57 -12.32 -13.16
CA ALA A 379 -12.42 -13.39 -13.68
C ALA A 379 -11.63 -14.45 -14.46
N ASP A 380 -10.61 -14.06 -15.22
CA ASP A 380 -9.74 -14.99 -15.92
C ASP A 380 -8.96 -15.87 -14.94
N HIS A 381 -8.44 -15.27 -13.86
CA HIS A 381 -7.69 -16.01 -12.85
C HIS A 381 -8.59 -16.94 -12.01
N VAL A 382 -9.73 -16.48 -11.51
CA VAL A 382 -10.63 -17.34 -10.71
C VAL A 382 -11.39 -18.35 -11.56
N GLY A 383 -11.44 -18.14 -12.86
CA GLY A 383 -12.04 -19.06 -13.84
C GLY A 383 -11.17 -20.26 -14.19
N ASP A 384 -9.88 -20.20 -13.92
CA ASP A 384 -8.94 -21.28 -14.25
C ASP A 384 -8.84 -22.29 -13.09
N VAL A 385 -9.50 -23.44 -13.30
CA VAL A 385 -9.52 -24.54 -12.32
C VAL A 385 -8.19 -25.26 -12.16
N SER A 386 -7.16 -24.91 -12.94
CA SER A 386 -5.81 -25.48 -12.77
C SER A 386 -5.03 -24.80 -11.64
N TYR A 387 -5.41 -23.61 -11.21
CA TYR A 387 -4.74 -22.90 -10.14
C TYR A 387 -4.95 -23.54 -8.76
N PRO A 388 -3.89 -23.68 -7.95
CA PRO A 388 -3.95 -24.34 -6.65
C PRO A 388 -5.03 -23.79 -5.72
N GLY A 389 -5.15 -22.47 -5.57
CA GLY A 389 -6.15 -21.84 -4.71
C GLY A 389 -7.58 -22.10 -5.17
N ILE A 390 -7.84 -22.19 -6.48
CA ILE A 390 -9.15 -22.55 -7.02
C ILE A 390 -9.46 -24.02 -6.76
N GLN A 391 -8.46 -24.90 -6.89
CA GLN A 391 -8.62 -26.32 -6.55
C GLN A 391 -8.96 -26.50 -5.06
N GLU A 392 -8.36 -25.75 -4.16
CA GLU A 392 -8.69 -25.81 -2.74
C GLU A 392 -10.11 -25.30 -2.44
N ILE A 393 -10.57 -24.26 -3.14
CA ILE A 393 -11.99 -23.81 -3.05
C ILE A 393 -12.94 -24.93 -3.51
N VAL A 394 -12.68 -25.55 -4.66
CA VAL A 394 -13.49 -26.66 -5.19
C VAL A 394 -13.52 -27.83 -4.22
N LYS A 395 -12.36 -28.20 -3.68
CA LYS A 395 -12.20 -29.29 -2.72
C LYS A 395 -12.92 -28.99 -1.40
N SER A 396 -12.83 -27.76 -0.90
CA SER A 396 -13.54 -27.33 0.31
C SER A 396 -15.05 -27.50 0.15
N LEU A 397 -15.61 -27.00 -0.96
CA LEU A 397 -17.04 -27.17 -1.26
C LEU A 397 -17.45 -28.64 -1.43
N ALA A 398 -16.63 -29.45 -2.12
CA ALA A 398 -16.90 -30.86 -2.29
C ALA A 398 -16.87 -31.64 -0.96
N SER A 399 -16.14 -31.18 0.03
CA SER A 399 -16.09 -31.81 1.35
C SER A 399 -17.36 -31.61 2.20
N GLU A 400 -18.23 -30.66 1.82
CA GLU A 400 -19.46 -30.38 2.55
C GLU A 400 -20.54 -31.48 2.35
N GLY A 401 -20.41 -32.29 1.30
CA GLY A 401 -21.33 -33.44 1.08
C GLY A 401 -21.25 -33.97 -0.35
N PRO A 402 -22.00 -35.06 -0.65
CA PRO A 402 -22.01 -35.66 -1.97
C PRO A 402 -22.75 -34.83 -3.02
N THR A 403 -23.56 -33.86 -2.57
CA THR A 403 -24.24 -32.86 -3.41
C THR A 403 -24.22 -31.52 -2.73
N ILE A 404 -24.14 -30.43 -3.51
CA ILE A 404 -24.25 -29.07 -3.02
C ILE A 404 -25.50 -28.41 -3.60
N SER A 405 -26.29 -27.78 -2.73
CA SER A 405 -27.47 -27.02 -3.15
C SER A 405 -27.08 -25.67 -3.76
N PRO A 406 -27.97 -25.03 -4.59
CA PRO A 406 -27.71 -23.70 -5.11
C PRO A 406 -27.33 -22.66 -4.06
N ASP A 407 -28.03 -22.64 -2.93
CA ASP A 407 -27.76 -21.70 -1.84
C ASP A 407 -26.38 -21.95 -1.19
N ASN A 408 -26.01 -23.22 -0.98
CA ASN A 408 -24.71 -23.57 -0.45
C ASN A 408 -23.56 -23.27 -1.43
N LEU A 409 -23.79 -23.44 -2.74
CA LEU A 409 -22.81 -23.09 -3.75
C LEU A 409 -22.49 -21.58 -3.71
N VAL A 410 -23.51 -20.71 -3.72
CA VAL A 410 -23.33 -19.26 -3.69
C VAL A 410 -22.66 -18.82 -2.37
N ASN A 411 -23.26 -19.21 -1.23
CA ASN A 411 -22.76 -18.79 0.07
C ASN A 411 -21.37 -19.38 0.40
N GLY A 412 -21.10 -20.61 -0.03
CA GLY A 412 -19.80 -21.24 0.11
C GLY A 412 -18.72 -20.52 -0.72
N CYS A 413 -19.01 -20.14 -1.97
CA CYS A 413 -18.10 -19.35 -2.78
C CYS A 413 -17.84 -17.96 -2.17
N LEU A 414 -18.86 -17.25 -1.69
CA LEU A 414 -18.70 -15.95 -1.02
C LEU A 414 -17.84 -16.08 0.25
N ARG A 415 -18.07 -17.11 1.05
CA ARG A 415 -17.29 -17.39 2.25
C ARG A 415 -15.82 -17.67 1.92
N LEU A 416 -15.56 -18.56 0.95
CA LEU A 416 -14.20 -18.99 0.58
C LEU A 416 -13.39 -17.92 -0.14
N LEU A 417 -14.06 -16.95 -0.80
CA LEU A 417 -13.42 -15.74 -1.34
C LEU A 417 -13.05 -14.71 -0.25
N GLY A 418 -13.43 -14.92 1.01
CA GLY A 418 -13.13 -14.03 2.12
C GLY A 418 -14.34 -13.29 2.69
N HIS A 419 -15.47 -13.95 2.78
CA HIS A 419 -16.71 -13.44 3.39
C HIS A 419 -17.23 -12.14 2.76
N TYR A 420 -17.37 -12.12 1.44
CA TYR A 420 -18.00 -10.98 0.74
C TYR A 420 -19.49 -10.91 1.03
N GLU A 421 -19.96 -9.69 1.27
CA GLU A 421 -21.37 -9.36 1.46
C GLU A 421 -21.88 -8.65 0.23
N LEU A 422 -22.92 -9.18 -0.40
CA LEU A 422 -23.51 -8.62 -1.60
C LEU A 422 -24.81 -7.89 -1.25
N ALA A 423 -25.15 -6.89 -2.07
CA ALA A 423 -26.51 -6.33 -2.07
C ALA A 423 -27.52 -7.43 -2.43
N GLU A 424 -28.73 -7.32 -1.88
CA GLU A 424 -29.79 -8.34 -2.05
C GLU A 424 -30.04 -8.69 -3.51
N ASP A 425 -30.11 -7.68 -4.39
CA ASP A 425 -30.35 -7.90 -5.83
C ASP A 425 -29.23 -8.72 -6.49
N ASN A 426 -27.96 -8.46 -6.14
CA ASN A 426 -26.84 -9.20 -6.67
C ASN A 426 -26.78 -10.62 -6.10
N HIS A 427 -27.04 -10.79 -4.82
CA HIS A 427 -27.12 -12.11 -4.19
C HIS A 427 -28.24 -12.95 -4.81
N GLN A 428 -29.44 -12.37 -4.99
CA GLN A 428 -30.57 -13.06 -5.61
C GLN A 428 -30.29 -13.46 -7.08
N ALA A 429 -29.60 -12.58 -7.84
CA ALA A 429 -29.18 -12.89 -9.20
C ALA A 429 -28.26 -14.11 -9.29
N LEU A 430 -27.31 -14.23 -8.36
CA LEU A 430 -26.43 -15.40 -8.25
C LEU A 430 -27.20 -16.65 -7.87
N LEU A 431 -28.14 -16.55 -6.93
CA LEU A 431 -29.00 -17.67 -6.53
C LEU A 431 -29.87 -18.15 -7.71
N ASP A 432 -30.44 -17.24 -8.49
CA ASP A 432 -31.25 -17.60 -9.64
C ASP A 432 -30.43 -18.31 -10.71
N GLN A 433 -29.18 -17.94 -10.91
CA GLN A 433 -28.27 -18.69 -11.81
C GLN A 433 -27.92 -20.08 -11.24
N ALA A 434 -27.61 -20.16 -9.95
CA ALA A 434 -27.29 -21.43 -9.29
C ALA A 434 -28.51 -22.39 -9.33
N ARG A 435 -29.76 -21.89 -9.15
CA ARG A 435 -30.99 -22.67 -9.20
C ARG A 435 -31.27 -23.28 -10.57
N GLN A 436 -30.79 -22.67 -11.67
CA GLN A 436 -30.87 -23.26 -13.00
C GLN A 436 -30.05 -24.55 -13.14
N LEU A 437 -29.00 -24.68 -12.33
CA LEU A 437 -28.16 -25.88 -12.29
C LEU A 437 -28.75 -26.99 -11.39
N GLY A 438 -29.62 -26.61 -10.43
CA GLY A 438 -30.12 -27.51 -9.40
C GLY A 438 -29.05 -27.99 -8.44
N ASP A 439 -29.31 -29.07 -7.70
CA ASP A 439 -28.33 -29.70 -6.82
C ASP A 439 -27.20 -30.33 -7.63
N LEU A 440 -25.98 -29.95 -7.37
CA LEU A 440 -24.80 -30.41 -8.10
C LEU A 440 -24.10 -31.56 -7.35
N PRO A 441 -23.97 -32.74 -7.98
CA PRO A 441 -23.09 -33.79 -7.42
C PRO A 441 -21.64 -33.35 -7.37
N THR A 442 -20.99 -33.47 -6.22
CA THR A 442 -19.63 -32.99 -6.01
C THR A 442 -18.56 -33.90 -6.63
N ASP A 443 -18.92 -35.14 -6.99
CA ASP A 443 -18.08 -36.09 -7.75
C ASP A 443 -18.24 -35.93 -9.28
N ASN A 444 -19.10 -35.03 -9.74
CA ASN A 444 -19.29 -34.74 -11.17
C ASN A 444 -18.04 -34.08 -11.75
N ARG A 445 -17.59 -34.54 -12.90
CA ARG A 445 -16.45 -34.00 -13.64
C ARG A 445 -16.58 -32.51 -13.98
N GLU A 446 -17.80 -32.00 -14.10
CA GLU A 446 -18.08 -30.60 -14.39
C GLU A 446 -18.21 -29.71 -13.13
N PHE A 447 -18.21 -30.31 -11.94
CA PHE A 447 -18.35 -29.58 -10.68
C PHE A 447 -17.31 -28.44 -10.52
N PRO A 448 -15.99 -28.65 -10.80
CA PRO A 448 -15.02 -27.55 -10.73
C PRO A 448 -15.34 -26.37 -11.63
N GLN A 449 -15.87 -26.61 -12.84
CA GLN A 449 -16.23 -25.56 -13.78
C GLN A 449 -17.46 -24.77 -13.32
N HIS A 450 -18.44 -25.43 -12.68
CA HIS A 450 -19.57 -24.76 -12.08
C HIS A 450 -19.15 -23.83 -10.92
N VAL A 451 -18.25 -24.30 -10.06
CA VAL A 451 -17.65 -23.48 -9.01
C VAL A 451 -16.89 -22.28 -9.60
N ALA A 452 -16.00 -22.52 -10.57
CA ALA A 452 -15.25 -21.45 -11.23
C ALA A 452 -16.17 -20.41 -11.88
N LYS A 453 -17.25 -20.85 -12.51
CA LYS A 453 -18.25 -19.95 -13.09
C LYS A 453 -18.94 -19.10 -12.03
N MET A 454 -19.27 -19.68 -10.88
CA MET A 454 -19.86 -18.93 -9.76
C MET A 454 -18.87 -17.90 -9.23
N LEU A 455 -17.58 -18.26 -9.05
CA LEU A 455 -16.54 -17.33 -8.66
C LEU A 455 -16.42 -16.15 -9.64
N GLN A 456 -16.42 -16.42 -10.96
CA GLN A 456 -16.40 -15.38 -12.01
C GLN A 456 -17.57 -14.40 -11.89
N MET A 457 -18.75 -14.90 -11.58
CA MET A 457 -19.94 -14.06 -11.42
C MET A 457 -19.83 -13.19 -10.15
N ILE A 458 -19.35 -13.74 -9.05
CA ILE A 458 -19.15 -13.00 -7.79
C ILE A 458 -18.14 -11.87 -8.00
N VAL A 459 -16.98 -12.14 -8.61
CA VAL A 459 -15.92 -11.13 -8.77
C VAL A 459 -16.28 -10.03 -9.78
N ALA A 460 -17.30 -10.26 -10.60
CA ALA A 460 -17.88 -9.26 -11.50
C ALA A 460 -18.85 -8.29 -10.80
N THR A 461 -19.21 -8.55 -9.55
CA THR A 461 -20.08 -7.65 -8.78
C THR A 461 -19.31 -6.41 -8.31
N LYS A 462 -20.05 -5.30 -8.13
CA LYS A 462 -19.44 -4.06 -7.61
C LYS A 462 -18.86 -4.23 -6.21
N GLU A 463 -19.47 -5.07 -5.39
CA GLU A 463 -19.05 -5.31 -3.99
C GLU A 463 -17.67 -5.94 -3.91
N TYR A 464 -17.27 -6.72 -4.90
CA TYR A 464 -15.94 -7.30 -4.94
C TYR A 464 -14.83 -6.26 -5.18
N LEU A 465 -15.15 -5.07 -5.68
CA LEU A 465 -14.19 -3.97 -5.86
C LEU A 465 -13.78 -3.33 -4.52
N TYR A 466 -14.54 -3.57 -3.45
CA TYR A 466 -14.30 -2.99 -2.14
C TYR A 466 -13.51 -3.95 -1.22
N ALA A 467 -12.84 -3.35 -0.19
CA ALA A 467 -12.03 -4.07 0.79
C ALA A 467 -12.39 -3.67 2.23
#